data_38b373d96a428e5bcb9c6aa4cf6350f2
#
_entry.id   38b373d96a428e5bcb9c6aa4cf6350f2
#
_cell.length_a   1.000
_cell.length_b   1.000
_cell.length_c   1.000
_cell.angle_alpha   90.00
_cell.angle_beta   90.00
_cell.angle_gamma   90.00
#
_symmetry.space_group_name_H-M   'P 1'
#
loop_
_entity.id
_entity.type
_entity.pdbx_description
1 polymer ?
#
loop_
_entity_poly.entity_id
_entity_poly.type
_entity_poly.pdbx_seq_one_letter_code
_entity_poly.pdbx_strand_id
1 'polypeptide(L)'
;MQDQLPTFISSLQTIPFGTAFGYLFVLTLFTAFNWGLEAFKWKQLTFHLQPLSFKAAYAAILTGQAVSFSSINRVGESIGKSMLLSDGNRLKGVVLSFVASASQLLVTLLFGLIAVIWMYPSLHLQLQLQLQLSELVLSAFYGALFFLVGLFILCYIAIPFFANKLSKAPFFYRYAYLLASIQTLPKHLLLQLALVSGARYLVFLLQYLLIFKL
;
A
#
# COMPACT_ATOMS: atom_id res chain seq x y z
N MET A 1 -4.36 -31.54 -6.05
CA MET A 1 -4.60 -30.23 -6.71
C MET A 1 -5.48 -30.34 -7.96
N GLN A 2 -5.41 -31.41 -8.74
CA GLN A 2 -6.26 -31.59 -9.94
C GLN A 2 -7.75 -31.84 -9.65
N ASP A 3 -8.08 -32.37 -8.46
CA ASP A 3 -9.47 -32.71 -8.11
C ASP A 3 -10.30 -31.53 -7.54
N GLN A 4 -9.67 -30.40 -7.24
CA GLN A 4 -10.37 -29.22 -6.71
C GLN A 4 -10.94 -28.29 -7.79
N LEU A 5 -10.41 -28.36 -9.01
CA LEU A 5 -10.84 -27.52 -10.12
C LEU A 5 -12.29 -27.82 -10.57
N PRO A 6 -12.70 -29.10 -10.74
CA PRO A 6 -14.08 -29.42 -11.11
C PRO A 6 -15.10 -29.00 -10.05
N THR A 7 -14.75 -29.18 -8.77
CA THR A 7 -15.59 -28.76 -7.64
C THR A 7 -15.76 -27.24 -7.57
N PHE A 8 -14.70 -26.50 -7.84
CA PHE A 8 -14.75 -25.04 -7.90
C PHE A 8 -15.60 -24.54 -9.08
N ILE A 9 -15.45 -25.16 -10.27
CA ILE A 9 -16.26 -24.81 -11.45
C ILE A 9 -17.75 -25.12 -11.22
N SER A 10 -18.06 -26.26 -10.62
CA SER A 10 -19.45 -26.62 -10.30
C SER A 10 -20.06 -25.66 -9.26
N SER A 11 -19.29 -25.23 -8.25
CA SER A 11 -19.74 -24.24 -7.28
C SER A 11 -20.04 -22.89 -7.93
N LEU A 12 -19.24 -22.45 -8.90
CA LEU A 12 -19.51 -21.20 -9.66
C LEU A 12 -20.78 -21.28 -10.50
N GLN A 13 -21.10 -22.46 -11.06
CA GLN A 13 -22.30 -22.68 -11.86
C GLN A 13 -23.60 -22.66 -11.04
N THR A 14 -23.51 -22.87 -9.72
CA THR A 14 -24.69 -22.83 -8.82
C THR A 14 -25.08 -21.43 -8.40
N ILE A 15 -24.23 -20.42 -8.64
CA ILE A 15 -24.52 -19.03 -8.23
C ILE A 15 -25.54 -18.41 -9.21
N PRO A 16 -26.70 -17.93 -8.73
CA PRO A 16 -27.65 -17.25 -9.60
C PRO A 16 -27.04 -16.02 -10.26
N PHE A 17 -27.26 -15.83 -11.55
CA PHE A 17 -26.68 -14.73 -12.33
C PHE A 17 -26.92 -13.35 -11.68
N GLY A 18 -28.13 -13.10 -11.14
CA GLY A 18 -28.44 -11.85 -10.42
C GLY A 18 -27.57 -11.62 -9.19
N THR A 19 -27.27 -12.69 -8.45
CA THR A 19 -26.40 -12.61 -7.26
C THR A 19 -24.96 -12.30 -7.69
N ALA A 20 -24.43 -13.02 -8.68
CA ALA A 20 -23.09 -12.79 -9.21
C ALA A 20 -22.92 -11.35 -9.72
N PHE A 21 -23.92 -10.86 -10.49
CA PHE A 21 -23.92 -9.48 -10.97
C PHE A 21 -23.93 -8.45 -9.84
N GLY A 22 -24.74 -8.67 -8.79
CA GLY A 22 -24.78 -7.82 -7.60
C GLY A 22 -23.42 -7.72 -6.90
N TYR A 23 -22.74 -8.85 -6.70
CA TYR A 23 -21.41 -8.88 -6.10
C TYR A 23 -20.37 -8.16 -6.98
N LEU A 24 -20.35 -8.40 -8.29
CA LEU A 24 -19.47 -7.71 -9.22
C LEU A 24 -19.68 -6.19 -9.22
N PHE A 25 -20.92 -5.75 -9.17
CA PHE A 25 -21.26 -4.33 -9.09
C PHE A 25 -20.72 -3.71 -7.80
N VAL A 26 -20.94 -4.33 -6.64
CA VAL A 26 -20.43 -3.85 -5.35
C VAL A 26 -18.89 -3.85 -5.32
N LEU A 27 -18.23 -4.91 -5.81
CA LEU A 27 -16.78 -4.97 -5.91
C LEU A 27 -16.21 -3.86 -6.80
N THR A 28 -16.89 -3.55 -7.91
CA THR A 28 -16.50 -2.45 -8.81
C THR A 28 -16.62 -1.10 -8.11
N LEU A 29 -17.69 -0.87 -7.35
CA LEU A 29 -17.85 0.35 -6.56
C LEU A 29 -16.77 0.50 -5.50
N PHE A 30 -16.44 -0.56 -4.77
CA PHE A 30 -15.35 -0.53 -3.80
C PHE A 30 -13.98 -0.27 -4.47
N THR A 31 -13.75 -0.82 -5.65
CA THR A 31 -12.53 -0.57 -6.43
C THR A 31 -12.42 0.90 -6.83
N ALA A 32 -13.51 1.46 -7.38
CA ALA A 32 -13.56 2.88 -7.75
C ALA A 32 -13.35 3.79 -6.53
N PHE A 33 -13.95 3.44 -5.39
CA PHE A 33 -13.77 4.16 -4.13
C PHE A 33 -12.32 4.06 -3.62
N ASN A 34 -11.71 2.88 -3.70
CA ASN A 34 -10.31 2.68 -3.32
C ASN A 34 -9.35 3.54 -4.17
N TRP A 35 -9.61 3.63 -5.49
CA TRP A 35 -8.86 4.54 -6.37
C TRP A 35 -9.13 6.01 -6.04
N GLY A 36 -10.35 6.35 -5.60
CA GLY A 36 -10.68 7.70 -5.10
C GLY A 36 -9.86 8.09 -3.88
N LEU A 37 -9.68 7.18 -2.92
CA LEU A 37 -8.82 7.39 -1.75
C LEU A 37 -7.36 7.58 -2.16
N GLU A 38 -6.86 6.78 -3.13
CA GLU A 38 -5.51 6.97 -3.65
C GLU A 38 -5.36 8.30 -4.39
N ALA A 39 -6.36 8.73 -5.16
CA ALA A 39 -6.37 10.02 -5.82
C ALA A 39 -6.36 11.18 -4.81
N PHE A 40 -7.10 11.04 -3.72
CA PHE A 40 -7.06 12.02 -2.62
C PHE A 40 -5.67 12.09 -2.01
N LYS A 41 -5.05 10.96 -1.74
CA LYS A 41 -3.67 10.86 -1.22
C LYS A 41 -2.67 11.50 -2.17
N TRP A 42 -2.78 11.21 -3.47
CA TRP A 42 -1.94 11.79 -4.50
C TRP A 42 -2.09 13.30 -4.60
N LYS A 43 -3.32 13.81 -4.58
CA LYS A 43 -3.62 15.25 -4.56
C LYS A 43 -2.95 15.96 -3.38
N GLN A 44 -2.99 15.37 -2.19
CA GLN A 44 -2.35 15.94 -0.99
C GLN A 44 -0.83 15.98 -1.12
N LEU A 45 -0.22 14.91 -1.61
CA LEU A 45 1.23 14.82 -1.79
C LEU A 45 1.77 15.83 -2.82
N THR A 46 1.05 15.99 -3.91
CA THR A 46 1.49 16.89 -4.99
C THR A 46 1.15 18.34 -4.74
N PHE A 47 0.39 18.68 -3.69
CA PHE A 47 -0.12 20.02 -3.45
C PHE A 47 0.97 21.09 -3.43
N HIS A 48 2.10 20.81 -2.76
CA HIS A 48 3.22 21.74 -2.67
C HIS A 48 4.11 21.76 -3.93
N LEU A 49 3.96 20.78 -4.81
CA LEU A 49 4.72 20.67 -6.04
C LEU A 49 3.95 21.25 -7.23
N GLN A 50 2.70 20.83 -7.35
CA GLN A 50 1.75 21.25 -8.36
C GLN A 50 0.34 20.92 -7.87
N PRO A 51 -0.50 21.91 -7.54
CA PRO A 51 -1.86 21.65 -7.09
C PRO A 51 -2.68 21.01 -8.21
N LEU A 52 -3.24 19.83 -7.93
CA LEU A 52 -4.10 19.10 -8.85
C LEU A 52 -5.56 19.18 -8.41
N SER A 53 -6.48 19.28 -9.38
CA SER A 53 -7.89 19.01 -9.11
C SER A 53 -8.09 17.54 -8.77
N PHE A 54 -9.17 17.18 -8.06
CA PHE A 54 -9.46 15.79 -7.76
C PHE A 54 -9.62 14.94 -9.02
N LYS A 55 -10.25 15.49 -10.07
CA LYS A 55 -10.39 14.80 -11.37
C LYS A 55 -9.03 14.50 -12.00
N ALA A 56 -8.11 15.46 -12.00
CA ALA A 56 -6.76 15.27 -12.52
C ALA A 56 -5.96 14.25 -11.70
N ALA A 57 -6.08 14.29 -10.37
CA ALA A 57 -5.46 13.28 -9.49
C ALA A 57 -6.04 11.89 -9.73
N TYR A 58 -7.35 11.75 -9.92
CA TYR A 58 -8.00 10.48 -10.23
C TYR A 58 -7.56 9.94 -11.60
N ALA A 59 -7.50 10.80 -12.62
CA ALA A 59 -6.94 10.42 -13.93
C ALA A 59 -5.48 9.97 -13.83
N ALA A 60 -4.66 10.64 -12.99
CA ALA A 60 -3.28 10.21 -12.73
C ALA A 60 -3.21 8.80 -12.13
N ILE A 61 -4.11 8.47 -11.18
CA ILE A 61 -4.18 7.12 -10.63
C ILE A 61 -4.54 6.09 -11.69
N LEU A 62 -5.54 6.36 -12.52
CA LEU A 62 -5.93 5.44 -13.60
C LEU A 62 -4.79 5.23 -14.61
N THR A 63 -4.10 6.31 -15.01
CA THR A 63 -2.90 6.22 -15.86
C THR A 63 -1.81 5.39 -15.20
N GLY A 64 -1.57 5.60 -13.91
CA GLY A 64 -0.62 4.81 -13.13
C GLY A 64 -0.98 3.32 -13.10
N GLN A 65 -2.25 2.97 -12.90
CA GLN A 65 -2.72 1.59 -12.95
C GLN A 65 -2.51 0.98 -14.35
N ALA A 66 -2.88 1.68 -15.41
CA ALA A 66 -2.71 1.21 -16.79
C ALA A 66 -1.23 0.91 -17.12
N VAL A 67 -0.32 1.81 -16.76
CA VAL A 67 1.13 1.63 -16.99
C VAL A 67 1.70 0.52 -16.09
N SER A 68 1.14 0.34 -14.89
CA SER A 68 1.55 -0.72 -13.95
C SER A 68 1.41 -2.13 -14.53
N PHE A 69 0.38 -2.40 -15.34
CA PHE A 69 0.17 -3.70 -15.98
C PHE A 69 1.32 -4.09 -16.94
N SER A 70 1.99 -3.11 -17.54
CA SER A 70 3.08 -3.32 -18.50
C SER A 70 4.47 -3.25 -17.86
N SER A 71 4.56 -3.09 -16.54
CA SER A 71 5.83 -2.85 -15.85
C SER A 71 6.15 -3.91 -14.80
N ILE A 72 7.45 -4.24 -14.70
CA ILE A 72 7.96 -5.13 -13.65
C ILE A 72 7.86 -4.41 -12.29
N ASN A 73 7.41 -5.14 -11.25
CA ASN A 73 7.32 -4.65 -9.86
C ASN A 73 6.48 -3.37 -9.65
N ARG A 74 5.50 -3.10 -10.54
CA ARG A 74 4.62 -1.94 -10.41
C ARG A 74 5.33 -0.57 -10.41
N VAL A 75 6.58 -0.49 -10.85
CA VAL A 75 7.31 0.78 -10.99
C VAL A 75 6.57 1.71 -11.96
N GLY A 76 5.92 1.16 -12.99
CA GLY A 76 5.08 1.89 -13.93
C GLY A 76 3.95 2.67 -13.26
N GLU A 77 3.43 2.24 -12.11
CA GLU A 77 2.42 3.01 -11.38
C GLU A 77 2.94 4.39 -10.96
N SER A 78 4.15 4.46 -10.41
CA SER A 78 4.77 5.72 -10.00
C SER A 78 5.07 6.64 -11.19
N ILE A 79 5.54 6.07 -12.30
CA ILE A 79 5.81 6.79 -13.54
C ILE A 79 4.50 7.30 -14.13
N GLY A 80 3.49 6.44 -14.28
CA GLY A 80 2.21 6.79 -14.87
C GLY A 80 1.47 7.90 -14.13
N LYS A 81 1.45 7.85 -12.78
CA LYS A 81 0.89 8.93 -11.95
C LYS A 81 1.60 10.27 -12.22
N SER A 82 2.90 10.23 -12.40
CA SER A 82 3.73 11.43 -12.56
C SER A 82 3.67 12.02 -13.97
N MET A 83 3.21 11.26 -14.96
CA MET A 83 3.07 11.75 -16.35
C MET A 83 2.11 12.94 -16.49
N LEU A 84 1.10 13.04 -15.59
CA LEU A 84 0.15 14.14 -15.58
C LEU A 84 0.68 15.41 -14.88
N LEU A 85 1.88 15.35 -14.31
CA LEU A 85 2.58 16.52 -13.81
C LEU A 85 3.37 17.21 -14.94
N SER A 86 3.66 18.50 -14.76
CA SER A 86 4.57 19.25 -15.66
C SER A 86 5.95 18.58 -15.72
N ASP A 87 6.65 18.72 -16.84
CA ASP A 87 7.91 18.03 -17.10
C ASP A 87 8.96 18.21 -15.99
N GLY A 88 9.10 19.42 -15.46
CA GLY A 88 10.02 19.69 -14.34
C GLY A 88 9.65 19.04 -13.01
N ASN A 89 8.39 18.57 -12.88
CA ASN A 89 7.86 17.96 -11.64
C ASN A 89 7.70 16.43 -11.72
N ARG A 90 7.81 15.83 -12.89
CA ARG A 90 7.58 14.38 -13.08
C ARG A 90 8.48 13.51 -12.19
N LEU A 91 9.79 13.77 -12.21
CA LEU A 91 10.72 13.00 -11.38
C LEU A 91 10.50 13.21 -9.88
N LYS A 92 10.16 14.43 -9.47
CA LYS A 92 9.78 14.72 -8.08
C LYS A 92 8.50 13.97 -7.69
N GLY A 93 7.53 13.88 -8.62
CA GLY A 93 6.31 13.09 -8.46
C GLY A 93 6.60 11.61 -8.26
N VAL A 94 7.52 11.03 -9.04
CA VAL A 94 7.95 9.63 -8.82
C VAL A 94 8.49 9.44 -7.41
N VAL A 95 9.34 10.35 -6.94
CA VAL A 95 9.92 10.28 -5.58
C VAL A 95 8.83 10.42 -4.50
N LEU A 96 7.86 11.32 -4.67
CA LEU A 96 6.71 11.43 -3.75
C LEU A 96 5.83 10.16 -3.76
N SER A 97 5.72 9.48 -4.88
CA SER A 97 5.00 8.21 -4.98
C SER A 97 5.60 7.11 -4.08
N PHE A 98 6.92 7.11 -3.85
CA PHE A 98 7.54 6.21 -2.88
C PHE A 98 7.10 6.50 -1.45
N VAL A 99 6.89 7.76 -1.08
CA VAL A 99 6.34 8.13 0.23
C VAL A 99 4.91 7.61 0.38
N ALA A 100 4.09 7.73 -0.69
CA ALA A 100 2.74 7.15 -0.71
C ALA A 100 2.76 5.63 -0.54
N SER A 101 3.69 4.94 -1.21
CA SER A 101 3.87 3.49 -1.10
C SER A 101 4.37 3.08 0.30
N ALA A 102 5.28 3.84 0.89
CA ALA A 102 5.75 3.61 2.26
C ALA A 102 4.60 3.72 3.28
N SER A 103 3.67 4.69 3.11
CA SER A 103 2.49 4.79 3.97
C SER A 103 1.56 3.57 3.86
N GLN A 104 1.42 3.01 2.66
CA GLN A 104 0.63 1.80 2.44
C GLN A 104 1.30 0.57 3.07
N LEU A 105 2.62 0.44 2.90
CA LEU A 105 3.39 -0.64 3.51
C LEU A 105 3.33 -0.57 5.04
N LEU A 106 3.46 0.63 5.63
CA LEU A 106 3.33 0.85 7.07
C LEU A 106 2.00 0.30 7.59
N VAL A 107 0.90 0.65 6.94
CA VAL A 107 -0.44 0.19 7.32
C VAL A 107 -0.56 -1.33 7.20
N THR A 108 -0.05 -1.90 6.11
CA THR A 108 -0.05 -3.36 5.92
C THR A 108 0.72 -4.07 7.04
N LEU A 109 1.89 -3.55 7.42
CA LEU A 109 2.68 -4.10 8.53
C LEU A 109 1.97 -3.97 9.87
N LEU A 110 1.29 -2.84 10.14
CA LEU A 110 0.53 -2.63 11.38
C LEU A 110 -0.65 -3.60 11.48
N PHE A 111 -1.45 -3.75 10.42
CA PHE A 111 -2.55 -4.72 10.41
C PHE A 111 -2.05 -6.16 10.47
N GLY A 112 -0.93 -6.47 9.81
CA GLY A 112 -0.26 -7.77 9.93
C GLY A 112 0.18 -8.06 11.36
N LEU A 113 0.77 -7.07 12.04
CA LEU A 113 1.18 -7.19 13.43
C LEU A 113 -0.03 -7.42 14.37
N ILE A 114 -1.12 -6.66 14.16
CA ILE A 114 -2.39 -6.84 14.90
C ILE A 114 -2.93 -8.27 14.69
N ALA A 115 -2.91 -8.77 13.47
CA ALA A 115 -3.35 -10.13 13.16
C ALA A 115 -2.49 -11.18 13.86
N VAL A 116 -1.16 -11.01 13.88
CA VAL A 116 -0.24 -11.91 14.60
C VAL A 116 -0.51 -11.88 16.09
N ILE A 117 -0.71 -10.71 16.69
CA ILE A 117 -1.05 -10.60 18.12
C ILE A 117 -2.36 -11.32 18.42
N TRP A 118 -3.38 -11.12 17.60
CA TRP A 118 -4.69 -11.73 17.80
C TRP A 118 -4.67 -13.26 17.62
N MET A 119 -3.89 -13.75 16.66
CA MET A 119 -3.74 -15.17 16.39
C MET A 119 -2.64 -15.84 17.23
N TYR A 120 -1.95 -15.08 18.09
CA TYR A 120 -0.79 -15.57 18.83
C TYR A 120 -0.99 -16.94 19.50
N PRO A 121 -2.09 -17.22 20.25
CA PRO A 121 -2.25 -18.50 20.94
C PRO A 121 -2.32 -19.69 19.99
N SER A 122 -3.08 -19.55 18.89
CA SER A 122 -3.26 -20.63 17.90
C SER A 122 -2.02 -20.78 17.00
N LEU A 123 -1.43 -19.67 16.58
CA LEU A 123 -0.24 -19.66 15.73
C LEU A 123 0.97 -20.24 16.47
N HIS A 124 1.16 -19.84 17.73
CA HIS A 124 2.24 -20.35 18.59
C HIS A 124 2.16 -21.87 18.75
N LEU A 125 0.98 -22.40 19.07
CA LEU A 125 0.74 -23.83 19.22
C LEU A 125 0.98 -24.59 17.91
N GLN A 126 0.51 -24.06 16.77
CA GLN A 126 0.72 -24.70 15.47
C GLN A 126 2.20 -24.73 15.07
N LEU A 127 2.93 -23.64 15.26
CA LEU A 127 4.35 -23.58 14.94
C LEU A 127 5.17 -24.50 15.83
N GLN A 128 4.83 -24.58 17.10
CA GLN A 128 5.50 -25.48 18.04
C GLN A 128 5.25 -26.95 17.70
N LEU A 129 4.01 -27.34 17.42
CA LEU A 129 3.64 -28.73 17.14
C LEU A 129 4.05 -29.19 15.74
N GLN A 130 3.83 -28.36 14.71
CA GLN A 130 4.10 -28.77 13.32
C GLN A 130 5.56 -28.62 12.92
N LEU A 131 6.24 -27.57 13.37
CA LEU A 131 7.63 -27.30 13.01
C LEU A 131 8.62 -27.67 14.11
N GLN A 132 8.13 -28.14 15.26
CA GLN A 132 8.95 -28.54 16.44
C GLN A 132 9.94 -27.44 16.85
N LEU A 133 9.56 -26.16 16.70
CA LEU A 133 10.39 -25.03 17.05
C LEU A 133 10.49 -24.86 18.56
N SER A 134 11.69 -24.58 19.06
CA SER A 134 11.88 -24.29 20.48
C SER A 134 11.25 -22.94 20.86
N GLU A 135 10.85 -22.79 22.12
CA GLU A 135 10.33 -21.53 22.67
C GLU A 135 11.25 -20.34 22.43
N LEU A 136 12.56 -20.58 22.48
CA LEU A 136 13.57 -19.55 22.21
C LEU A 136 13.49 -19.03 20.75
N VAL A 137 13.33 -19.93 19.78
CA VAL A 137 13.22 -19.57 18.37
C VAL A 137 11.92 -18.80 18.10
N LEU A 138 10.82 -19.25 18.70
CA LEU A 138 9.51 -18.57 18.57
C LEU A 138 9.54 -17.18 19.19
N SER A 139 10.07 -17.03 20.39
CA SER A 139 10.19 -15.71 21.04
C SER A 139 11.11 -14.76 20.26
N ALA A 140 12.22 -15.27 19.73
CA ALA A 140 13.12 -14.50 18.87
C ALA A 140 12.42 -14.06 17.56
N PHE A 141 11.62 -14.93 16.95
CA PHE A 141 10.84 -14.61 15.75
C PHE A 141 9.84 -13.47 16.01
N TYR A 142 9.04 -13.57 17.07
CA TYR A 142 8.09 -12.49 17.43
C TYR A 142 8.82 -11.21 17.81
N GLY A 143 9.90 -11.30 18.58
CA GLY A 143 10.74 -10.15 18.92
C GLY A 143 11.30 -9.43 17.69
N ALA A 144 11.82 -10.19 16.73
CA ALA A 144 12.31 -9.65 15.46
C ALA A 144 11.19 -8.96 14.65
N LEU A 145 9.99 -9.56 14.60
CA LEU A 145 8.84 -8.97 13.91
C LEU A 145 8.45 -7.62 14.54
N PHE A 146 8.32 -7.56 15.86
CA PHE A 146 8.03 -6.30 16.58
C PHE A 146 9.11 -5.25 16.36
N PHE A 147 10.38 -5.66 16.42
CA PHE A 147 11.51 -4.78 16.18
C PHE A 147 11.48 -4.20 14.76
N LEU A 148 11.27 -5.04 13.74
CA LEU A 148 11.22 -4.60 12.33
C LEU A 148 10.08 -3.63 12.07
N VAL A 149 8.88 -3.90 12.62
CA VAL A 149 7.73 -2.99 12.47
C VAL A 149 8.00 -1.67 13.20
N GLY A 150 8.53 -1.71 14.42
CA GLY A 150 8.93 -0.53 15.18
C GLY A 150 9.98 0.32 14.44
N LEU A 151 11.01 -0.33 13.89
CA LEU A 151 12.03 0.32 13.08
C LEU A 151 11.41 0.98 11.83
N PHE A 152 10.48 0.30 11.16
CA PHE A 152 9.81 0.85 9.98
C PHE A 152 8.96 2.08 10.33
N ILE A 153 8.25 2.08 11.47
CA ILE A 153 7.51 3.24 11.97
C ILE A 153 8.46 4.44 12.17
N LEU A 154 9.59 4.21 12.84
CA LEU A 154 10.59 5.25 13.07
C LEU A 154 11.16 5.79 11.75
N CYS A 155 11.51 4.91 10.82
CA CYS A 155 11.99 5.30 9.50
C CYS A 155 10.94 6.11 8.74
N TYR A 156 9.66 5.72 8.79
CA TYR A 156 8.57 6.42 8.13
C TYR A 156 8.39 7.85 8.66
N ILE A 157 8.37 8.02 9.97
CA ILE A 157 8.26 9.34 10.61
C ILE A 157 9.49 10.21 10.32
N ALA A 158 10.65 9.57 10.18
CA ALA A 158 11.92 10.24 9.94
C ALA A 158 12.21 10.46 8.43
N ILE A 159 11.29 10.15 7.51
CA ILE A 159 11.48 10.34 6.05
C ILE A 159 12.00 11.74 5.71
N PRO A 160 11.40 12.87 6.18
CA PRO A 160 11.92 14.20 5.85
C PRO A 160 13.32 14.47 6.42
N PHE A 161 13.62 13.92 7.60
CA PHE A 161 14.95 14.03 8.22
C PHE A 161 16.01 13.30 7.40
N PHE A 162 15.73 12.06 6.97
CA PHE A 162 16.64 11.30 6.11
C PHE A 162 16.83 11.96 4.76
N ALA A 163 15.77 12.49 4.15
CA ALA A 163 15.85 13.23 2.91
C ALA A 163 16.77 14.46 3.03
N ASN A 164 16.69 15.21 4.14
CA ASN A 164 17.55 16.34 4.42
C ASN A 164 19.01 15.92 4.63
N LYS A 165 19.27 14.83 5.36
CA LYS A 165 20.62 14.32 5.57
C LYS A 165 21.24 13.80 4.26
N LEU A 166 20.45 13.08 3.47
CA LEU A 166 20.88 12.46 2.22
C LEU A 166 21.20 13.49 1.14
N SER A 167 20.42 14.60 1.06
CA SER A 167 20.66 15.67 0.09
C SER A 167 22.01 16.40 0.30
N LYS A 168 22.57 16.34 1.51
CA LYS A 168 23.87 16.95 1.87
C LYS A 168 25.06 16.00 1.61
N ALA A 169 24.80 14.72 1.36
CA ALA A 169 25.86 13.75 1.09
C ALA A 169 26.42 13.94 -0.34
N PRO A 170 27.76 13.91 -0.52
CA PRO A 170 28.40 14.23 -1.81
C PRO A 170 27.89 13.36 -2.96
N PHE A 171 27.61 12.09 -2.70
CA PHE A 171 27.08 11.16 -3.70
C PHE A 171 25.68 11.54 -4.20
N PHE A 172 24.83 12.13 -3.35
CA PHE A 172 23.44 12.48 -3.66
C PHE A 172 23.25 13.95 -4.03
N TYR A 173 24.30 14.76 -4.05
CA TYR A 173 24.20 16.19 -4.35
C TYR A 173 23.54 16.46 -5.69
N ARG A 174 23.83 15.66 -6.71
CA ARG A 174 23.21 15.74 -8.04
C ARG A 174 21.69 15.53 -8.01
N TYR A 175 21.17 14.78 -7.03
CA TYR A 175 19.76 14.44 -6.88
C TYR A 175 19.08 15.21 -5.74
N ALA A 176 19.77 16.19 -5.14
CA ALA A 176 19.25 16.97 -4.01
C ALA A 176 17.93 17.68 -4.37
N TYR A 177 17.76 18.11 -5.62
CA TYR A 177 16.53 18.73 -6.10
C TYR A 177 15.30 17.80 -6.07
N LEU A 178 15.49 16.49 -6.17
CA LEU A 178 14.42 15.48 -6.04
C LEU A 178 14.03 15.30 -4.57
N LEU A 179 15.02 15.25 -3.69
CA LEU A 179 14.83 15.08 -2.26
C LEU A 179 14.19 16.33 -1.61
N ALA A 180 14.38 17.50 -2.20
CA ALA A 180 13.78 18.74 -1.73
C ALA A 180 12.25 18.65 -1.58
N SER A 181 11.58 17.93 -2.47
CA SER A 181 10.12 17.73 -2.41
C SER A 181 9.67 16.89 -1.20
N ILE A 182 10.55 16.05 -0.64
CA ILE A 182 10.27 15.24 0.56
C ILE A 182 10.62 16.02 1.84
N GLN A 183 11.68 16.83 1.81
CA GLN A 183 12.13 17.60 2.98
C GLN A 183 11.07 18.55 3.52
N THR A 184 10.24 19.08 2.63
CA THR A 184 9.18 20.03 2.97
C THR A 184 7.88 19.38 3.43
N LEU A 185 7.80 18.03 3.46
CA LEU A 185 6.58 17.34 3.88
C LEU A 185 6.37 17.47 5.40
N PRO A 186 5.24 18.07 5.81
CA PRO A 186 4.95 18.21 7.23
C PRO A 186 4.52 16.86 7.84
N LYS A 187 4.83 16.66 9.12
CA LYS A 187 4.51 15.39 9.83
C LYS A 187 3.01 15.06 9.82
N HIS A 188 2.15 16.07 9.90
CA HIS A 188 0.70 15.85 9.85
C HIS A 188 0.26 15.27 8.50
N LEU A 189 0.93 15.62 7.40
CA LEU A 189 0.66 15.03 6.10
C LEU A 189 1.03 13.55 6.07
N LEU A 190 2.18 13.16 6.64
CA LEU A 190 2.55 11.74 6.76
C LEU A 190 1.49 10.94 7.54
N LEU A 191 0.96 11.52 8.62
CA LEU A 191 -0.13 10.90 9.37
C LEU A 191 -1.41 10.79 8.53
N GLN A 192 -1.78 11.84 7.80
CA GLN A 192 -2.94 11.79 6.89
C GLN A 192 -2.77 10.72 5.81
N LEU A 193 -1.58 10.59 5.21
CA LEU A 193 -1.28 9.54 4.25
C LEU A 193 -1.44 8.15 4.85
N ALA A 194 -0.98 7.93 6.08
CA ALA A 194 -1.15 6.67 6.79
C ALA A 194 -2.63 6.38 7.09
N LEU A 195 -3.42 7.37 7.55
CA LEU A 195 -4.85 7.21 7.80
C LEU A 195 -5.63 6.87 6.52
N VAL A 196 -5.37 7.56 5.41
CA VAL A 196 -6.00 7.26 4.11
C VAL A 196 -5.58 5.87 3.62
N SER A 197 -4.31 5.48 3.82
CA SER A 197 -3.85 4.13 3.51
C SER A 197 -4.55 3.07 4.38
N GLY A 198 -4.86 3.39 5.64
CA GLY A 198 -5.66 2.54 6.53
C GLY A 198 -7.09 2.35 6.01
N ALA A 199 -7.74 3.44 5.62
CA ALA A 199 -9.08 3.38 5.00
C ALA A 199 -9.07 2.51 3.73
N ARG A 200 -8.05 2.65 2.87
CA ARG A 200 -7.89 1.80 1.68
C ARG A 200 -7.70 0.32 2.04
N TYR A 201 -6.90 0.04 3.07
CA TYR A 201 -6.69 -1.33 3.54
C TYR A 201 -8.00 -1.96 4.03
N LEU A 202 -8.82 -1.22 4.78
CA LEU A 202 -10.14 -1.68 5.21
C LEU A 202 -11.08 -1.96 4.02
N VAL A 203 -11.05 -1.11 2.99
CA VAL A 203 -11.81 -1.36 1.74
C VAL A 203 -11.37 -2.66 1.08
N PHE A 204 -10.06 -2.94 1.01
CA PHE A 204 -9.57 -4.23 0.51
C PHE A 204 -10.03 -5.41 1.37
N LEU A 205 -9.97 -5.30 2.69
CA LEU A 205 -10.46 -6.35 3.58
C LEU A 205 -11.95 -6.64 3.34
N LEU A 206 -12.77 -5.60 3.19
CA LEU A 206 -14.19 -5.75 2.88
C LEU A 206 -14.41 -6.45 1.52
N GLN A 207 -13.60 -6.12 0.49
CA GLN A 207 -13.66 -6.79 -0.81
C GLN A 207 -13.33 -8.28 -0.67
N TYR A 208 -12.28 -8.64 0.07
CA TYR A 208 -11.95 -10.05 0.33
C TYR A 208 -13.06 -10.77 1.07
N LEU A 209 -13.60 -10.17 2.14
CA LEU A 209 -14.72 -10.77 2.88
C LEU A 209 -15.95 -11.00 2.01
N LEU A 210 -16.25 -10.08 1.09
CA LEU A 210 -17.33 -10.25 0.11
C LEU A 210 -17.07 -11.42 -0.83
N ILE A 211 -15.84 -11.57 -1.34
CA ILE A 211 -15.46 -12.66 -2.24
C ILE A 211 -15.55 -14.02 -1.53
N PHE A 212 -15.08 -14.10 -0.28
CA PHE A 212 -15.15 -15.37 0.49
C PHE A 212 -16.56 -15.74 0.97
N LYS A 213 -17.51 -14.82 0.92
CA LYS A 213 -18.92 -15.08 1.26
C LYS A 213 -19.74 -15.55 0.05
N LEU A 214 -19.21 -15.47 -1.13
CA LEU A 214 -19.80 -15.90 -2.40
C LEU A 214 -19.65 -17.41 -2.57
#